data_c7c2fd887440cf5bb06f096bceff031e
#
_entry.id   c7c2fd887440cf5bb06f096bceff031e
#
_cell.length_a   1.000
_cell.length_b   1.000
_cell.length_c   1.000
_cell.angle_alpha   90.00
_cell.angle_beta   90.00
_cell.angle_gamma   90.00
#
_symmetry.space_group_name_H-M   'P 1'
#
loop_
_entity.id
_entity.type
_entity.pdbx_description
1 polymer ?
#
loop_
_entity_poly.entity_id
_entity_poly.type
_entity_poly.pdbx_seq_one_letter_code
_entity_poly.pdbx_strand_id
1 'polypeptide(L)' 'SWLILKDKKYCFDEDTGIMYKDCTVKINGKRCTFDKNGVYLTPAQAAAKKKGKK' A
#
# COMPACT_ATOMS: atom_id res chain seq x y z
N SER A 1 6.35 -3.99 9.06
CA SER A 1 6.89 -5.18 8.40
C SER A 1 6.01 -5.60 7.24
N TRP A 2 6.62 -6.24 6.28
CA TRP A 2 5.93 -6.65 5.07
C TRP A 2 5.49 -8.08 5.09
N LEU A 3 4.33 -8.33 4.50
CA LEU A 3 3.82 -9.69 4.36
C LEU A 3 3.50 -9.89 2.89
N ILE A 4 3.98 -10.98 2.32
CA ILE A 4 3.72 -11.26 0.92
C ILE A 4 2.90 -12.54 0.82
N LEU A 5 1.71 -12.42 0.23
CA LEU A 5 0.83 -13.56 0.05
C LEU A 5 0.47 -13.64 -1.42
N LYS A 6 0.81 -14.73 -2.04
CA LYS A 6 0.58 -14.92 -3.45
C LYS A 6 1.26 -13.77 -4.18
N ASP A 7 0.56 -12.96 -4.89
CA ASP A 7 1.19 -11.87 -5.60
C ASP A 7 0.97 -10.54 -4.92
N LYS A 8 0.43 -10.57 -3.73
CA LYS A 8 0.09 -9.34 -3.04
C LYS A 8 0.98 -9.04 -1.88
N LYS A 9 1.27 -7.78 -1.68
CA LYS A 9 2.11 -7.34 -0.58
C LYS A 9 1.31 -6.48 0.37
N TYR A 10 1.53 -6.70 1.65
CA TYR A 10 0.85 -5.94 2.69
C TYR A 10 1.90 -5.42 3.65
N CYS A 11 1.63 -4.31 4.29
CA CYS A 11 2.58 -3.76 5.24
C CYS A 11 1.86 -3.39 6.54
N PHE A 12 2.51 -3.67 7.64
CA PHE A 12 1.94 -3.38 8.95
C PHE A 12 2.75 -2.30 9.64
N ASP A 13 2.08 -1.44 10.38
CA ASP A 13 2.73 -0.39 11.12
C ASP A 13 3.57 -1.03 12.23
N GLU A 14 4.81 -0.63 12.35
CA GLU A 14 5.69 -1.23 13.34
C GLU A 14 5.33 -0.86 14.77
N ASP A 15 4.70 0.25 14.95
CA ASP A 15 4.33 0.68 16.29
C ASP A 15 3.01 0.10 16.76
N THR A 16 2.03 0.04 15.91
CA THR A 16 0.71 -0.41 16.30
C THR A 16 0.36 -1.81 15.83
N GLY A 17 1.06 -2.31 14.81
CA GLY A 17 0.75 -3.61 14.26
C GLY A 17 -0.45 -3.60 13.35
N ILE A 18 -0.98 -2.44 13.06
CA ILE A 18 -2.16 -2.33 12.23
C ILE A 18 -1.76 -2.28 10.76
N MET A 19 -2.47 -3.01 9.93
CA MET A 19 -2.19 -3.05 8.51
C MET A 19 -2.55 -1.73 7.84
N TYR A 20 -1.66 -1.24 6.98
CA TYR A 20 -1.95 -0.04 6.22
C TYR A 20 -2.98 -0.37 5.17
N LYS A 21 -3.98 0.45 5.02
CA LYS A 21 -4.95 0.27 3.97
C LYS A 21 -5.60 1.61 3.63
N ASP A 22 -5.95 1.76 2.38
CA ASP A 22 -6.59 2.97 1.88
C ASP A 22 -5.81 4.23 2.27
N CYS A 23 -4.50 4.17 2.12
CA CYS A 23 -3.67 5.30 2.48
C CYS A 23 -2.33 5.24 1.77
N THR A 24 -1.59 6.33 1.88
CA THR A 24 -0.27 6.42 1.33
C THR A 24 0.67 6.79 2.47
N VAL A 25 1.71 6.00 2.68
CA VAL A 25 2.67 6.28 3.73
C VAL A 25 4.07 6.21 3.16
N LYS A 26 5.00 6.83 3.85
CA LYS A 26 6.38 6.83 3.42
C LYS A 26 7.12 5.79 4.22
N ILE A 27 7.68 4.81 3.54
CA ILE A 27 8.42 3.74 4.19
C ILE A 27 9.82 3.71 3.62
N ASN A 28 10.81 3.88 4.48
CA ASN A 28 12.22 3.93 4.09
C ASN A 28 12.47 4.93 2.96
N GLY A 29 11.81 6.08 3.06
CA GLY A 29 12.00 7.13 2.07
C GLY A 29 11.22 6.95 0.79
N LYS A 30 10.41 5.90 0.72
CA LYS A 30 9.63 5.65 -0.47
C LYS A 30 8.16 5.77 -0.17
N ARG A 31 7.43 6.41 -1.07
CA ARG A 31 5.99 6.57 -0.90
C ARG A 31 5.31 5.27 -1.31
N CYS A 32 4.58 4.68 -0.40
CA CYS A 32 3.88 3.43 -0.64
C CYS A 32 2.39 3.64 -0.48
N THR A 33 1.63 3.24 -1.49
CA THR A 33 0.19 3.40 -1.49
C THR A 33 -0.47 2.04 -1.33
N PHE A 34 -1.51 1.99 -0.53
CA PHE A 34 -2.24 0.75 -0.27
C PHE A 34 -3.70 0.96 -0.60
N ASP A 35 -4.32 -0.04 -1.22
CA ASP A 35 -5.73 0.08 -1.59
C ASP A 35 -6.58 -0.21 -0.35
N LYS A 36 -7.88 -0.18 -0.51
CA LYS A 36 -8.75 -0.38 0.62
C LYS A 36 -8.70 -1.77 1.22
N ASN A 37 -8.11 -2.71 0.50
CA ASN A 37 -7.94 -4.06 1.01
C ASN A 37 -6.58 -4.22 1.66
N GLY A 38 -5.76 -3.18 1.62
CA GLY A 38 -4.44 -3.24 2.21
C GLY A 38 -3.36 -3.73 1.27
N VAL A 39 -3.69 -3.91 0.00
CA VAL A 39 -2.72 -4.40 -0.97
C VAL A 39 -1.84 -3.26 -1.46
N TYR A 40 -0.54 -3.48 -1.46
CA TYR A 40 0.40 -2.49 -1.92
C TYR A 40 0.23 -2.25 -3.43
N LEU A 41 0.20 -1.00 -3.80
CA LEU A 41 0.09 -0.60 -5.19
C LEU A 41 1.40 0.04 -5.62
N THR A 42 1.92 -0.38 -6.77
CA THR A 42 3.13 0.25 -7.29
C THR A 42 2.75 1.65 -7.72
N PRO A 43 3.71 2.56 -7.92
CA PRO A 43 3.40 3.91 -8.36
C PRO A 43 2.56 3.93 -9.63
N ALA A 44 2.84 3.01 -10.55
CA ALA A 44 2.07 2.94 -11.79
C ALA A 44 0.64 2.51 -11.52
N GLN A 45 0.46 1.54 -10.66
CA GLN A 45 -0.86 1.06 -10.32
C GLN A 45 -1.65 2.12 -9.55
N ALA A 46 -0.98 2.82 -8.67
CA ALA A 46 -1.63 3.86 -7.89
C ALA A 46 -2.10 5.00 -8.80
N ALA A 47 -1.28 5.34 -9.77
CA ALA A 47 -1.63 6.40 -10.70
C ALA A 47 -2.80 5.99 -11.58
N ALA A 48 -2.80 4.75 -12.03
CA ALA A 48 -3.86 4.25 -12.86
C ALA A 48 -5.18 4.23 -12.11
N LYS A 49 -5.13 3.83 -10.86
CA LYS A 49 -6.31 3.79 -10.07
C LYS A 49 -6.89 5.18 -9.86
N LYS A 50 -6.06 6.14 -9.56
CA LYS A 50 -6.47 7.47 -9.37
C LYS A 50 -7.06 8.04 -10.63
N LYS A 51 -6.48 7.76 -11.76
CA LYS A 51 -6.94 8.22 -12.98
C LYS A 51 -8.26 7.63 -13.34
N GLY A 52 -8.44 6.40 -13.09
CA GLY A 52 -9.64 5.72 -13.41
C GLY A 52 -10.84 6.23 -12.70
N LYS A 53 -10.62 6.99 -11.68
CA LYS A 53 -11.65 7.52 -10.96
C LYS A 53 -12.42 8.54 -11.67
N LYS A 54 -12.00 9.33 -12.15
CA LYS A 54 -12.63 10.33 -12.85
C LYS A 54 -13.92 10.56 -12.73
#